data_a33c02bb1f9a2be88e0075fcdab3c89b
#
_entry.id   a33c02bb1f9a2be88e0075fcdab3c89b
#
_cell.length_a   1.000
_cell.length_b   1.000
_cell.length_c   1.000
_cell.angle_alpha   90.00
_cell.angle_beta   90.00
_cell.angle_gamma   90.00
#
_symmetry.space_group_name_H-M   'P 1'
#
loop_
_entity.id
_entity.type
_entity.pdbx_description
1 polymer ?
#
loop_
_entity_poly.entity_id
_entity_poly.type
_entity_poly.pdbx_seq_one_letter_code
_entity_poly.pdbx_strand_id
1 'polypeptide(L)'
;MGAGGLSSPCYLVEWYRPVLSGAQMGRAAATIEACAASRATSDSHVRLLGIVALPADEVVFGIFLADTETDVTEVCRQAGMTAQRVTAALGFGGTAAHIAQ
;
A
#
# COMPACT_ATOMS: atom_id res chain seq x y z
N MET A 1 3.68 24.75 -5.90
CA MET A 1 3.18 24.55 -5.62
C MET A 1 2.38 23.56 -5.18
N GLY A 2 1.84 23.66 -4.47
CA GLY A 2 1.05 22.63 -3.92
C GLY A 2 0.49 21.64 -4.88
N ALA A 3 0.47 21.97 -6.11
CA ALA A 3 -0.02 21.04 -7.11
C ALA A 3 0.75 19.73 -7.09
N GLY A 4 2.04 19.80 -6.78
CA GLY A 4 2.85 18.60 -6.72
C GLY A 4 2.38 17.62 -5.68
N GLY A 5 1.76 18.10 -4.62
CA GLY A 5 1.26 17.22 -3.58
C GLY A 5 0.00 16.47 -3.96
N LEU A 6 -0.63 16.85 -5.06
CA LEU A 6 -1.89 16.24 -5.47
C LEU A 6 -1.72 15.01 -6.36
N SER A 7 -0.52 14.78 -6.86
CA SER A 7 -0.27 13.67 -7.77
C SER A 7 0.93 12.87 -7.32
N SER A 8 0.96 12.57 -6.04
CA SER A 8 2.03 11.75 -5.50
C SER A 8 1.98 10.35 -6.10
N PRO A 9 3.14 9.78 -6.40
CA PRO A 9 3.17 8.40 -6.90
C PRO A 9 2.54 7.45 -5.90
N CYS A 10 1.63 6.63 -6.37
CA CYS A 10 1.09 5.60 -5.51
C CYS A 10 0.90 4.31 -6.30
N TYR A 11 0.75 3.23 -5.57
CA TYR A 11 0.64 1.91 -6.16
C TYR A 11 -0.49 1.16 -5.51
N LEU A 12 -1.29 0.51 -6.35
CA LEU A 12 -2.34 -0.38 -5.90
C LEU A 12 -1.80 -1.79 -5.98
N VAL A 13 -1.79 -2.47 -4.85
CA VAL A 13 -1.34 -3.85 -4.75
C VAL A 13 -2.55 -4.75 -4.61
N GLU A 14 -2.55 -5.86 -5.32
CA GLU A 14 -3.62 -6.84 -5.25
C GLU A 14 -3.08 -8.15 -4.72
N TRP A 15 -3.78 -8.70 -3.73
CA TRP A 15 -3.53 -10.03 -3.21
C TRP A 15 -4.80 -10.85 -3.38
N TYR A 16 -4.71 -11.96 -4.08
CA TYR A 16 -5.87 -12.83 -4.29
C TYR A 16 -5.91 -13.84 -3.16
N ARG A 17 -6.69 -13.54 -2.16
CA ARG A 17 -6.73 -14.31 -0.93
C ARG A 17 -8.16 -14.48 -0.46
N PRO A 18 -8.43 -15.59 0.26
CA PRO A 18 -9.72 -15.74 0.92
C PRO A 18 -9.94 -14.60 1.91
N VAL A 19 -11.18 -14.46 2.34
CA VAL A 19 -11.56 -13.42 3.27
C VAL A 19 -10.64 -13.39 4.47
N LEU A 20 -10.17 -12.20 4.80
CA LEU A 20 -9.41 -11.97 6.01
C LEU A 20 -10.32 -11.33 7.06
N SER A 21 -10.18 -11.75 8.31
CA SER A 21 -10.87 -11.08 9.40
C SER A 21 -10.23 -9.71 9.63
N GLY A 22 -10.94 -8.84 10.34
CA GLY A 22 -10.38 -7.54 10.70
C GLY A 22 -9.07 -7.66 11.46
N ALA A 23 -8.99 -8.66 12.37
CA ALA A 23 -7.75 -8.89 13.12
C ALA A 23 -6.60 -9.31 12.20
N GLN A 24 -6.89 -10.17 11.22
CA GLN A 24 -5.87 -10.59 10.26
C GLN A 24 -5.40 -9.44 9.39
N MET A 25 -6.33 -8.58 8.97
CA MET A 25 -5.98 -7.40 8.19
C MET A 25 -5.13 -6.44 9.00
N GLY A 26 -5.46 -6.25 10.28
CA GLY A 26 -4.68 -5.40 11.16
C GLY A 26 -3.25 -5.90 11.33
N ARG A 27 -3.09 -7.21 11.49
CA ARG A 27 -1.75 -7.80 11.62
C ARG A 27 -0.97 -7.68 10.31
N ALA A 28 -1.64 -7.89 9.19
CA ALA A 28 -0.99 -7.75 7.90
C ALA A 28 -0.50 -6.31 7.69
N ALA A 29 -1.34 -5.35 7.99
CA ALA A 29 -0.95 -3.94 7.87
C ALA A 29 0.24 -3.62 8.76
N ALA A 30 0.21 -4.09 10.01
CA ALA A 30 1.32 -3.83 10.94
C ALA A 30 2.62 -4.46 10.44
N THR A 31 2.57 -5.66 9.91
CA THR A 31 3.75 -6.34 9.39
C THR A 31 4.32 -5.59 8.18
N ILE A 32 3.44 -5.15 7.28
CA ILE A 32 3.87 -4.40 6.11
C ILE A 32 4.52 -3.09 6.54
N GLU A 33 3.91 -2.39 7.49
CA GLU A 33 4.46 -1.13 7.97
C GLU A 33 5.80 -1.31 8.66
N ALA A 34 5.96 -2.38 9.42
CA ALA A 34 7.24 -2.68 10.06
C ALA A 34 8.33 -2.95 9.02
N CYS A 35 8.00 -3.69 7.97
CA CYS A 35 8.95 -3.96 6.89
C CYS A 35 9.30 -2.67 6.14
N ALA A 36 8.31 -1.83 5.90
CA ALA A 36 8.53 -0.55 5.23
C ALA A 36 9.47 0.33 6.07
N ALA A 37 9.24 0.38 7.38
CA ALA A 37 10.07 1.19 8.26
C ALA A 37 11.50 0.68 8.29
N SER A 38 11.70 -0.63 8.29
CA SER A 38 13.04 -1.18 8.35
C SER A 38 13.82 -0.99 7.04
N ARG A 39 13.13 -0.76 5.93
CA ARG A 39 13.77 -0.47 4.66
C ARG A 39 13.98 1.01 4.40
N ALA A 40 13.35 1.88 5.18
CA ALA A 40 13.36 3.30 4.90
C ALA A 40 14.77 3.86 4.93
N THR A 41 15.09 4.68 3.94
CA THR A 41 16.34 5.41 3.86
C THR A 41 16.01 6.86 3.54
N SER A 42 17.03 7.70 3.46
CA SER A 42 16.78 9.09 3.06
C SER A 42 16.25 9.19 1.63
N ASP A 43 16.48 8.18 0.81
CA ASP A 43 16.13 8.20 -0.61
C ASP A 43 14.93 7.31 -0.97
N SER A 44 14.49 6.48 -0.05
CA SER A 44 13.45 5.52 -0.36
C SER A 44 12.53 5.34 0.84
N HIS A 45 11.27 5.62 0.61
CA HIS A 45 10.24 5.46 1.63
C HIS A 45 9.05 4.75 1.02
N VAL A 46 8.47 3.83 1.79
CA VAL A 46 7.22 3.19 1.43
C VAL A 46 6.24 3.42 2.56
N ARG A 47 5.04 3.83 2.24
CA ARG A 47 3.98 3.99 3.23
C ARG A 47 2.74 3.25 2.78
N LEU A 48 2.18 2.48 3.68
CA LEU A 48 0.88 1.86 3.45
C LEU A 48 -0.19 2.86 3.88
N LEU A 49 -1.05 3.24 2.95
CA LEU A 49 -2.16 4.15 3.25
C LEU A 49 -3.38 3.43 3.74
N GLY A 50 -3.60 2.21 3.29
CA GLY A 50 -4.74 1.45 3.73
C GLY A 50 -4.85 0.11 3.04
N ILE A 51 -5.67 -0.75 3.60
CA ILE A 51 -5.98 -2.06 3.05
C ILE A 51 -7.49 -2.19 2.96
N VAL A 52 -7.98 -2.67 1.83
CA VAL A 52 -9.40 -2.91 1.60
C VAL A 52 -9.58 -4.34 1.15
N ALA A 53 -10.50 -5.04 1.77
CA ALA A 53 -10.83 -6.41 1.37
C ALA A 53 -12.18 -6.44 0.68
N LEU A 54 -12.27 -7.20 -0.40
CA LEU A 54 -13.52 -7.46 -1.11
C LEU A 54 -13.81 -8.95 -0.96
N PRO A 55 -14.54 -9.34 0.09
CA PRO A 55 -14.75 -10.77 0.38
C PRO A 55 -15.40 -11.54 -0.75
N ALA A 56 -16.37 -10.94 -1.43
CA ALA A 56 -17.07 -11.62 -2.50
C ALA A 56 -16.14 -12.02 -3.65
N ASP A 57 -15.08 -11.24 -3.87
CA ASP A 57 -14.15 -11.48 -4.95
C ASP A 57 -12.88 -12.16 -4.48
N GLU A 58 -12.76 -12.39 -3.19
CA GLU A 58 -11.56 -12.99 -2.59
C GLU A 58 -10.30 -12.22 -2.97
N VAL A 59 -10.39 -10.90 -2.93
CA VAL A 59 -9.27 -10.04 -3.25
C VAL A 59 -9.08 -9.02 -2.14
N VAL A 60 -7.82 -8.70 -1.86
CA VAL A 60 -7.44 -7.67 -0.91
C VAL A 60 -6.59 -6.66 -1.66
N PHE A 61 -6.86 -5.40 -1.45
CA PHE A 61 -6.09 -4.30 -2.04
C PHE A 61 -5.33 -3.55 -0.98
N GLY A 62 -4.08 -3.20 -1.30
CA GLY A 62 -3.32 -2.26 -0.48
C GLY A 62 -2.99 -1.04 -1.31
N ILE A 63 -3.02 0.12 -0.70
CA ILE A 63 -2.66 1.37 -1.36
C ILE A 63 -1.38 1.89 -0.71
N PHE A 64 -0.36 2.09 -1.53
CA PHE A 64 0.97 2.48 -1.06
C PHE A 64 1.42 3.78 -1.68
N LEU A 65 2.15 4.57 -0.92
CA LEU A 65 2.97 5.65 -1.45
C LEU A 65 4.41 5.15 -1.50
N ALA A 66 5.06 5.34 -2.61
CA ALA A 66 6.46 4.92 -2.77
C ALA A 66 7.05 5.57 -4.00
N ASP A 67 8.37 5.61 -4.05
CA ASP A 67 9.05 6.18 -5.21
C ASP A 67 9.06 5.21 -6.39
N THR A 68 9.12 3.92 -6.12
CA THR A 68 9.19 2.93 -7.19
C THR A 68 8.32 1.72 -6.88
N GLU A 69 7.90 1.05 -7.94
CA GLU A 69 7.17 -0.21 -7.82
C GLU A 69 8.03 -1.28 -7.14
N THR A 70 9.32 -1.29 -7.43
CA THR A 70 10.23 -2.27 -6.84
C THR A 70 10.24 -2.19 -5.32
N ASP A 71 10.23 -0.98 -4.77
CA ASP A 71 10.19 -0.80 -3.32
C ASP A 71 8.93 -1.40 -2.71
N VAL A 72 7.79 -1.18 -3.36
CA VAL A 72 6.52 -1.75 -2.89
C VAL A 72 6.56 -3.27 -2.93
N THR A 73 7.03 -3.82 -4.04
CA THR A 73 7.11 -5.26 -4.23
C THR A 73 7.99 -5.91 -3.17
N GLU A 74 9.15 -5.29 -2.88
CA GLU A 74 10.07 -5.83 -1.89
C GLU A 74 9.51 -5.78 -0.48
N VAL A 75 8.83 -4.69 -0.12
CA VAL A 75 8.19 -4.59 1.19
C VAL A 75 7.15 -5.68 1.34
N CYS A 76 6.31 -5.88 0.33
CA CYS A 76 5.30 -6.93 0.38
C CYS A 76 5.92 -8.32 0.50
N ARG A 77 6.99 -8.57 -0.26
CA ARG A 77 7.68 -9.84 -0.22
C ARG A 77 8.26 -10.11 1.18
N GLN A 78 8.91 -9.10 1.76
CA GLN A 78 9.51 -9.25 3.09
C GLN A 78 8.45 -9.46 4.16
N ALA A 79 7.28 -8.88 3.97
CA ALA A 79 6.18 -9.05 4.90
C ALA A 79 5.47 -10.41 4.76
N GLY A 80 5.91 -11.24 3.83
CA GLY A 80 5.27 -12.53 3.59
C GLY A 80 3.98 -12.41 2.82
N MET A 81 3.77 -11.29 2.16
CA MET A 81 2.56 -11.02 1.37
C MET A 81 2.93 -10.64 -0.05
N THR A 82 3.51 -11.60 -0.75
CA THR A 82 3.91 -11.38 -2.13
C THR A 82 2.72 -10.92 -2.96
N ALA A 83 2.88 -9.78 -3.63
CA ALA A 83 1.82 -9.21 -4.43
C ALA A 83 1.53 -10.05 -5.68
N GLN A 84 0.27 -10.26 -5.98
CA GLN A 84 -0.12 -10.87 -7.24
C GLN A 84 -0.08 -9.85 -8.37
N ARG A 85 -0.36 -8.59 -8.04
CA ARG A 85 -0.34 -7.53 -9.04
C ARG A 85 -0.03 -6.21 -8.37
N VAL A 86 0.80 -5.39 -9.02
CA VAL A 86 1.08 -4.03 -8.57
C VAL A 86 0.80 -3.10 -9.74
N THR A 87 -0.01 -2.09 -9.51
CA THR A 87 -0.41 -1.16 -10.57
C THR A 87 -0.10 0.25 -10.12
N ALA A 88 0.61 0.99 -10.97
CA ALA A 88 0.86 2.39 -10.70
C ALA A 88 -0.46 3.16 -10.78
N ALA A 89 -0.66 4.10 -9.89
CA ALA A 89 -1.89 4.85 -9.80
C ALA A 89 -1.58 6.29 -9.45
N LEU A 90 -2.57 7.16 -9.66
CA LEU A 90 -2.46 8.54 -9.26
C LEU A 90 -3.53 8.83 -8.23
N GLY A 91 -3.09 9.39 -7.12
CA GLY A 91 -4.02 9.88 -6.12
C GLY A 91 -4.27 11.35 -6.37
N PHE A 92 -5.51 11.75 -6.27
CA PHE A 92 -5.87 13.16 -6.45
C PHE A 92 -6.37 13.73 -5.15
N GLY A 93 -6.01 15.01 -4.93
CA GLY A 93 -6.29 15.70 -3.70
C GLY A 93 -7.75 15.93 -3.41
N GLY A 94 -8.08 17.12 -2.96
CA GLY A 94 -9.43 17.40 -2.52
C GLY A 94 -9.80 16.46 -1.40
N THR A 95 -10.87 15.73 -1.60
CA THR A 95 -11.30 14.77 -0.61
C THR A 95 -10.28 13.67 -0.38
N ALA A 96 -9.55 13.29 -1.43
CA ALA A 96 -8.51 12.27 -1.28
C ALA A 96 -7.43 12.72 -0.31
N ALA A 97 -7.19 14.01 -0.21
CA ALA A 97 -6.24 14.52 0.77
C ALA A 97 -6.67 14.18 2.18
N HIS A 98 -7.95 14.06 2.41
CA HIS A 98 -8.45 13.67 3.72
C HIS A 98 -8.23 12.19 4.00
N ILE A 99 -8.23 11.38 2.97
CA ILE A 99 -7.92 9.96 3.13
C ILE A 99 -6.51 9.82 3.66
N ALA A 100 -5.61 10.68 3.22
CA ALA A 100 -4.23 10.63 3.65
C ALA A 100 -4.04 11.13 5.08
N GLN A 101 -5.05 11.66 5.64
CA GLN A 101 -4.99 12.13 7.01
C GLN A 101 -5.12 10.96 8.01
#